data_6af644ca37058bde6c4ca1fc440b6061
#
_entry.id   6af644ca37058bde6c4ca1fc440b6061
#
_cell.length_a   1.000
_cell.length_b   1.000
_cell.length_c   1.000
_cell.angle_alpha   90.00
_cell.angle_beta   90.00
_cell.angle_gamma   90.00
#
_symmetry.space_group_name_H-M   'P 1'
#
loop_
_entity.id
_entity.type
_entity.pdbx_description
1 polymer ?
#
loop_
_entity_poly.entity_id
_entity_poly.type
_entity_poly.pdbx_seq_one_letter_code
_entity_poly.pdbx_strand_id
1 'polypeptide(L)'
;MAHVSLNNPKLTLEGAEAVLAAAKDQASRMGKPMNIAVVDDGGHLMAFARMDGAKPASIDIAINKAHAAAIRRQDTGPARIGNEVNVLISLGLAIGSRAHQTPIRGGLMLEVGGQCVGAIGVSAGTEDEDTEVARAGVAAFVKG
;
A
#
# COMPACT_ATOMS: atom_id res chain seq x y z
N MET A 1 -19.80 23.08 -11.96
CA MET A 1 -20.41 22.02 -12.82
C MET A 1 -20.75 20.82 -11.97
N ALA A 2 -22.02 20.48 -11.85
CA ALA A 2 -22.48 19.45 -10.90
C ALA A 2 -22.20 18.02 -11.34
N HIS A 3 -21.92 17.80 -12.62
CA HIS A 3 -21.74 16.45 -13.19
C HIS A 3 -20.29 16.01 -13.31
N VAL A 4 -19.34 16.87 -12.96
CA VAL A 4 -17.90 16.60 -13.12
C VAL A 4 -17.13 17.18 -11.94
N SER A 5 -16.15 16.42 -11.42
CA SER A 5 -15.16 16.92 -10.47
C SER A 5 -13.88 17.28 -11.21
N LEU A 6 -13.41 18.52 -11.06
CA LEU A 6 -12.23 19.01 -11.75
C LEU A 6 -10.96 18.98 -10.90
N ASN A 7 -11.10 18.98 -9.57
CA ASN A 7 -9.97 19.03 -8.63
C ASN A 7 -9.65 17.63 -8.10
N ASN A 8 -9.09 16.79 -8.96
CA ASN A 8 -8.77 15.43 -8.62
C ASN A 8 -7.28 15.15 -8.93
N PRO A 9 -6.40 15.35 -7.94
CA PRO A 9 -4.97 15.12 -8.15
C PRO A 9 -4.68 13.66 -8.46
N LYS A 10 -3.68 13.43 -9.28
CA LYS A 10 -3.25 12.08 -9.71
C LYS A 10 -1.78 11.86 -9.39
N LEU A 11 -1.47 10.66 -8.91
CA LEU A 11 -0.09 10.22 -8.76
C LEU A 11 0.56 10.11 -10.15
N THR A 12 1.75 10.70 -10.29
CA THR A 12 2.55 10.54 -11.51
C THR A 12 3.44 9.30 -11.42
N LEU A 13 3.92 8.81 -12.56
CA LEU A 13 4.90 7.73 -12.57
C LEU A 13 6.18 8.13 -11.82
N GLU A 14 6.64 9.36 -12.02
CA GLU A 14 7.80 9.88 -11.29
C GLU A 14 7.58 9.82 -9.77
N GLY A 15 6.40 10.23 -9.30
CA GLY A 15 6.03 10.12 -7.89
C GLY A 15 5.98 8.68 -7.40
N ALA A 16 5.40 7.79 -8.18
CA ALA A 16 5.35 6.36 -7.85
C ALA A 16 6.75 5.75 -7.77
N GLU A 17 7.64 6.09 -8.70
CA GLU A 17 9.03 5.61 -8.70
C GLU A 17 9.83 6.16 -7.52
N ALA A 18 9.61 7.41 -7.12
CA ALA A 18 10.23 8.00 -5.94
C ALA A 18 9.83 7.27 -4.66
N VAL A 19 8.55 6.95 -4.52
CA VAL A 19 8.01 6.16 -3.39
C VAL A 19 8.65 4.78 -3.37
N LEU A 20 8.68 4.10 -4.52
CA LEU A 20 9.30 2.78 -4.66
C LEU A 20 10.78 2.79 -4.29
N ALA A 21 11.53 3.77 -4.79
CA ALA A 21 12.97 3.89 -4.54
C ALA A 21 13.28 4.08 -3.04
N ALA A 22 12.54 4.94 -2.36
CA ALA A 22 12.70 5.18 -0.93
C ALA A 22 12.38 3.94 -0.10
N ALA A 23 11.33 3.21 -0.46
CA ALA A 23 10.97 1.96 0.21
C ALA A 23 12.05 0.88 0.01
N LYS A 24 12.55 0.72 -1.21
CA LYS A 24 13.66 -0.21 -1.49
C LYS A 24 14.92 0.12 -0.67
N ASP A 25 15.25 1.40 -0.59
CA ASP A 25 16.40 1.86 0.19
C ASP A 25 16.24 1.49 1.66
N GLN A 26 15.07 1.72 2.23
CA GLN A 26 14.78 1.34 3.62
C GLN A 26 14.88 -0.17 3.84
N ALA A 27 14.31 -0.96 2.94
CA ALA A 27 14.40 -2.42 3.01
C ALA A 27 15.86 -2.90 2.94
N SER A 28 16.66 -2.28 2.09
CA SER A 28 18.10 -2.58 1.98
C SER A 28 18.84 -2.28 3.27
N ARG A 29 18.56 -1.14 3.91
CA ARG A 29 19.17 -0.78 5.20
C ARG A 29 18.81 -1.76 6.30
N MET A 30 17.61 -2.32 6.26
CA MET A 30 17.15 -3.33 7.20
C MET A 30 17.69 -4.73 6.89
N GLY A 31 18.35 -4.92 5.75
CA GLY A 31 18.80 -6.23 5.29
C GLY A 31 17.65 -7.17 4.94
N LYS A 32 16.48 -6.63 4.54
CA LYS A 32 15.28 -7.40 4.26
C LYS A 32 14.86 -7.23 2.79
N PRO A 33 15.06 -8.24 1.94
CA PRO A 33 14.53 -8.18 0.57
C PRO A 33 13.01 -8.25 0.59
N MET A 34 12.36 -7.31 -0.06
CA MET A 34 10.91 -7.14 -0.05
C MET A 34 10.34 -7.12 -1.47
N ASN A 35 9.04 -7.40 -1.57
CA ASN A 35 8.21 -7.06 -2.70
C ASN A 35 7.49 -5.75 -2.39
N ILE A 36 7.54 -4.79 -3.30
CA ILE A 36 7.01 -3.44 -3.10
C ILE A 36 6.19 -3.05 -4.31
N ALA A 37 4.93 -2.66 -4.08
CA ALA A 37 4.01 -2.23 -5.13
C ALA A 37 3.54 -0.81 -4.85
N VAL A 38 3.42 0.01 -5.89
CA VAL A 38 2.80 1.32 -5.83
C VAL A 38 1.66 1.37 -6.84
N VAL A 39 0.49 1.77 -6.39
CA VAL A 39 -0.73 1.83 -7.21
C VAL A 39 -1.29 3.25 -7.22
N ASP A 40 -2.17 3.54 -8.20
CA ASP A 40 -2.90 4.79 -8.28
C ASP A 40 -4.14 4.80 -7.35
N ASP A 41 -4.94 5.85 -7.43
CA ASP A 41 -6.14 6.03 -6.60
C ASP A 41 -7.28 5.04 -6.92
N GLY A 42 -7.21 4.37 -8.05
CA GLY A 42 -8.11 3.27 -8.42
C GLY A 42 -7.56 1.88 -8.06
N GLY A 43 -6.38 1.82 -7.44
CA GLY A 43 -5.74 0.57 -7.07
C GLY A 43 -4.98 -0.11 -8.21
N HIS A 44 -4.76 0.58 -9.33
CA HIS A 44 -4.06 0.02 -10.49
C HIS A 44 -2.54 0.19 -10.34
N LEU A 45 -1.81 -0.87 -10.69
CA LEU A 45 -0.36 -0.92 -10.54
C LEU A 45 0.33 0.14 -11.41
N MET A 46 1.22 0.92 -10.81
CA MET A 46 2.06 1.91 -11.48
C MET A 46 3.55 1.55 -11.45
N ALA A 47 4.03 1.02 -10.31
CA ALA A 47 5.43 0.63 -10.14
C ALA A 47 5.52 -0.58 -9.21
N PHE A 48 6.46 -1.46 -9.48
CA PHE A 48 6.67 -2.66 -8.69
C PHE A 48 8.15 -3.06 -8.70
N ALA A 49 8.63 -3.57 -7.56
CA ALA A 49 9.93 -4.21 -7.49
C ALA A 49 9.87 -5.47 -6.63
N ARG A 50 10.43 -6.55 -7.16
CA ARG A 50 10.82 -7.70 -6.35
C ARG A 50 12.33 -7.59 -6.15
N MET A 51 12.75 -7.30 -4.91
CA MET A 51 14.16 -7.27 -4.57
C MET A 51 14.78 -8.67 -4.66
N ASP A 52 16.06 -8.75 -4.97
CA ASP A 52 16.76 -10.03 -5.01
C ASP A 52 16.65 -10.74 -3.67
N GLY A 53 16.20 -11.97 -3.69
CA GLY A 53 15.94 -12.77 -2.49
C GLY A 53 14.55 -12.65 -1.89
N ALA A 54 13.70 -11.74 -2.37
CA ALA A 54 12.31 -11.66 -1.91
C ALA A 54 11.49 -12.85 -2.38
N LYS A 55 10.61 -13.35 -1.52
CA LYS A 55 9.80 -14.53 -1.79
C LYS A 55 8.79 -14.28 -2.91
N PRO A 56 8.75 -15.10 -3.97
CA PRO A 56 7.73 -14.96 -5.01
C PRO A 56 6.29 -15.01 -4.49
N ALA A 57 6.03 -15.79 -3.44
CA ALA A 57 4.71 -15.88 -2.82
C ALA A 57 4.19 -14.55 -2.30
N SER A 58 5.06 -13.59 -2.01
CA SER A 58 4.69 -12.28 -1.47
C SER A 58 4.44 -11.23 -2.55
N ILE A 59 4.59 -11.55 -3.83
CA ILE A 59 4.33 -10.61 -4.94
C ILE A 59 2.87 -10.16 -4.93
N ASP A 60 1.95 -11.11 -5.00
CA ASP A 60 0.51 -10.80 -5.02
C ASP A 60 0.06 -10.15 -3.72
N ILE A 61 0.66 -10.53 -2.59
CA ILE A 61 0.32 -9.95 -1.29
C ILE A 61 0.70 -8.46 -1.25
N ALA A 62 1.88 -8.08 -1.75
CA ALA A 62 2.30 -6.68 -1.83
C ALA A 62 1.34 -5.86 -2.70
N ILE A 63 0.98 -6.38 -3.87
CA ILE A 63 0.05 -5.74 -4.79
C ILE A 63 -1.34 -5.61 -4.13
N ASN A 64 -1.83 -6.66 -3.48
CA ASN A 64 -3.13 -6.64 -2.80
C ASN A 64 -3.15 -5.64 -1.63
N LYS A 65 -2.07 -5.51 -0.88
CA LYS A 65 -1.96 -4.51 0.19
C LYS A 65 -2.05 -3.08 -0.36
N ALA A 66 -1.32 -2.79 -1.42
CA ALA A 66 -1.38 -1.48 -2.09
C ALA A 66 -2.79 -1.21 -2.62
N HIS A 67 -3.36 -2.17 -3.34
CA HIS A 67 -4.71 -2.08 -3.89
C HIS A 67 -5.75 -1.83 -2.79
N ALA A 68 -5.72 -2.62 -1.71
CA ALA A 68 -6.65 -2.49 -0.60
C ALA A 68 -6.58 -1.10 0.05
N ALA A 69 -5.38 -0.59 0.31
CA ALA A 69 -5.20 0.73 0.90
C ALA A 69 -5.76 1.83 0.00
N ALA A 70 -5.52 1.75 -1.32
CA ALA A 70 -6.01 2.73 -2.27
C ALA A 70 -7.53 2.75 -2.38
N ILE A 71 -8.16 1.59 -2.64
CA ILE A 71 -9.62 1.55 -2.88
C ILE A 71 -10.44 1.77 -1.62
N ARG A 72 -9.91 1.42 -0.44
CA ARG A 72 -10.58 1.65 0.84
C ARG A 72 -10.32 3.04 1.41
N ARG A 73 -9.39 3.78 0.85
CA ARG A 73 -8.98 5.10 1.35
C ARG A 73 -8.51 5.04 2.81
N GLN A 74 -7.79 3.97 3.16
CA GLN A 74 -7.21 3.80 4.49
C GLN A 74 -6.07 2.77 4.46
N ASP A 75 -5.16 2.88 5.42
CA ASP A 75 -4.07 1.91 5.58
C ASP A 75 -4.64 0.52 5.86
N THR A 76 -3.95 -0.53 5.40
CA THR A 76 -4.40 -1.90 5.62
C THR A 76 -4.27 -2.31 7.08
N GLY A 77 -5.20 -3.13 7.53
CA GLY A 77 -5.22 -3.68 8.86
C GLY A 77 -6.53 -4.39 9.14
N PRO A 78 -6.60 -5.11 10.25
CA PRO A 78 -7.81 -5.84 10.60
C PRO A 78 -8.97 -4.89 10.92
N ALA A 79 -10.19 -5.33 10.61
CA ALA A 79 -11.39 -4.64 11.05
C ALA A 79 -11.47 -4.66 12.58
N ARG A 80 -11.96 -3.58 13.17
CA ARG A 80 -12.08 -3.43 14.63
C ARG A 80 -13.48 -3.01 15.03
N ILE A 81 -13.87 -3.43 16.23
CA ILE A 81 -15.02 -2.88 16.95
C ILE A 81 -14.45 -2.31 18.24
N GLY A 82 -14.45 -0.98 18.36
CA GLY A 82 -13.71 -0.31 19.43
C GLY A 82 -12.20 -0.62 19.30
N ASN A 83 -11.60 -1.14 20.36
CA ASN A 83 -10.18 -1.50 20.40
C ASN A 83 -9.91 -2.98 20.06
N GLU A 84 -10.97 -3.76 19.81
CA GLU A 84 -10.82 -5.20 19.56
C GLU A 84 -10.85 -5.52 18.08
N VAL A 85 -9.97 -6.46 17.67
CA VAL A 85 -9.95 -6.99 16.31
C VAL A 85 -11.19 -7.87 16.09
N ASN A 86 -11.90 -7.61 15.01
CA ASN A 86 -12.99 -8.47 14.57
C ASN A 86 -12.51 -9.40 13.46
N VAL A 87 -12.15 -10.62 13.82
CA VAL A 87 -11.59 -11.61 12.90
C VAL A 87 -12.61 -12.01 11.83
N LEU A 88 -13.86 -12.19 12.22
CA LEU A 88 -14.91 -12.62 11.28
C LEU A 88 -15.16 -11.58 10.17
N ILE A 89 -15.27 -10.31 10.53
CA ILE A 89 -15.42 -9.24 9.53
C ILE A 89 -14.17 -9.10 8.68
N SER A 90 -12.97 -9.15 9.30
CA SER A 90 -11.70 -9.08 8.58
C SER A 90 -11.59 -10.16 7.50
N LEU A 91 -11.89 -11.41 7.83
CA LEU A 91 -11.89 -12.51 6.89
C LEU A 91 -13.02 -12.40 5.86
N GLY A 92 -14.21 -11.99 6.29
CA GLY A 92 -15.36 -11.78 5.41
C GLY A 92 -15.09 -10.75 4.33
N LEU A 93 -14.45 -9.62 4.69
CA LEU A 93 -14.05 -8.59 3.73
C LEU A 93 -13.00 -9.12 2.74
N ALA A 94 -12.00 -9.86 3.23
CA ALA A 94 -10.95 -10.43 2.39
C ALA A 94 -11.55 -11.45 1.39
N ILE A 95 -12.39 -12.35 1.85
CA ILE A 95 -13.03 -13.39 1.02
C ILE A 95 -14.01 -12.76 0.02
N GLY A 96 -14.91 -11.90 0.52
CA GLY A 96 -15.95 -11.27 -0.31
C GLY A 96 -15.41 -10.32 -1.37
N SER A 97 -14.24 -9.73 -1.14
CA SER A 97 -13.57 -8.84 -2.08
C SER A 97 -12.52 -9.53 -2.96
N ARG A 98 -12.41 -10.85 -2.92
CA ARG A 98 -11.38 -11.63 -3.63
C ARG A 98 -9.96 -11.15 -3.30
N ALA A 99 -9.68 -10.96 -2.01
CA ALA A 99 -8.42 -10.46 -1.47
C ALA A 99 -8.09 -8.99 -1.81
N HIS A 100 -9.00 -8.25 -2.40
CA HIS A 100 -8.81 -6.81 -2.64
C HIS A 100 -8.91 -5.97 -1.35
N GLN A 101 -9.40 -6.55 -0.25
CA GLN A 101 -9.43 -5.93 1.07
C GLN A 101 -8.73 -6.84 2.07
N THR A 102 -7.41 -6.81 2.06
CA THR A 102 -6.64 -7.63 2.99
C THR A 102 -6.61 -7.02 4.39
N PRO A 103 -6.74 -7.85 5.45
CA PRO A 103 -6.57 -7.38 6.82
C PRO A 103 -5.11 -7.30 7.27
N ILE A 104 -4.16 -7.66 6.42
CA ILE A 104 -2.74 -7.73 6.76
C ILE A 104 -2.11 -6.34 6.57
N ARG A 105 -1.40 -5.85 7.59
CA ARG A 105 -0.73 -4.55 7.58
C ARG A 105 0.44 -4.52 6.59
N GLY A 106 0.80 -3.33 6.14
CA GLY A 106 1.89 -3.08 5.19
C GLY A 106 1.43 -2.36 3.92
N GLY A 107 0.15 -2.00 3.82
CA GLY A 107 -0.39 -1.12 2.79
C GLY A 107 -0.69 0.24 3.38
N LEU A 108 -0.12 1.31 2.82
CA LEU A 108 -0.30 2.68 3.29
C LEU A 108 -0.77 3.59 2.17
N MET A 109 -1.72 4.48 2.48
CA MET A 109 -2.19 5.48 1.53
C MET A 109 -1.14 6.54 1.22
N LEU A 110 -1.21 7.06 -0.01
CA LEU A 110 -0.57 8.30 -0.42
C LEU A 110 -1.65 9.36 -0.55
N GLU A 111 -1.51 10.45 0.22
CA GLU A 111 -2.51 11.50 0.29
C GLU A 111 -1.95 12.87 -0.06
N VAL A 112 -2.76 13.69 -0.72
CA VAL A 112 -2.51 15.10 -0.98
C VAL A 112 -3.77 15.88 -0.63
N GLY A 113 -3.67 16.83 0.31
CA GLY A 113 -4.82 17.65 0.70
C GLY A 113 -6.04 16.85 1.16
N GLY A 114 -5.82 15.74 1.86
CA GLY A 114 -6.88 14.85 2.32
C GLY A 114 -7.46 13.92 1.25
N GLN A 115 -6.91 13.94 0.03
CA GLN A 115 -7.36 13.06 -1.06
C GLN A 115 -6.35 11.94 -1.30
N CYS A 116 -6.84 10.72 -1.39
CA CYS A 116 -6.02 9.56 -1.76
C CYS A 116 -5.64 9.66 -3.24
N VAL A 117 -4.35 9.64 -3.53
CA VAL A 117 -3.83 9.62 -4.91
C VAL A 117 -3.23 8.27 -5.29
N GLY A 118 -3.08 7.39 -4.34
CA GLY A 118 -2.53 6.06 -4.54
C GLY A 118 -2.19 5.39 -3.22
N ALA A 119 -1.39 4.35 -3.29
CA ALA A 119 -0.93 3.62 -2.12
C ALA A 119 0.33 2.83 -2.42
N ILE A 120 1.06 2.49 -1.36
CA ILE A 120 2.17 1.56 -1.39
C ILE A 120 1.79 0.30 -0.62
N GLY A 121 2.22 -0.87 -1.11
CA GLY A 121 2.07 -2.15 -0.42
C GLY A 121 3.40 -2.87 -0.37
N VAL A 122 3.74 -3.39 0.79
CA VAL A 122 5.01 -4.09 1.05
C VAL A 122 4.73 -5.45 1.66
N SER A 123 5.45 -6.46 1.21
CA SER A 123 5.35 -7.82 1.74
C SER A 123 6.68 -8.55 1.62
N ALA A 124 6.86 -9.55 2.41
CA ALA A 124 7.94 -10.52 2.58
C ALA A 124 8.64 -10.46 3.95
N GLY A 125 8.36 -9.44 4.76
CA GLY A 125 8.79 -9.36 6.16
C GLY A 125 7.65 -9.67 7.12
N THR A 126 7.83 -9.31 8.38
CA THR A 126 6.73 -9.25 9.34
C THR A 126 5.85 -8.05 9.01
N GLU A 127 4.64 -7.99 9.55
CA GLU A 127 3.76 -6.85 9.34
C GLU A 127 4.40 -5.53 9.79
N ASP A 128 5.16 -5.54 10.88
CA ASP A 128 5.86 -4.34 11.36
C ASP A 128 6.99 -3.94 10.42
N GLU A 129 7.77 -4.89 9.93
CA GLU A 129 8.83 -4.63 8.94
C GLU A 129 8.24 -4.12 7.62
N ASP A 130 7.19 -4.75 7.12
CA ASP A 130 6.49 -4.32 5.91
C ASP A 130 5.98 -2.88 6.05
N THR A 131 5.38 -2.55 7.19
CA THR A 131 4.85 -1.22 7.47
C THR A 131 5.97 -0.18 7.58
N GLU A 132 7.10 -0.52 8.19
CA GLU A 132 8.26 0.38 8.30
C GLU A 132 8.82 0.74 6.93
N VAL A 133 8.95 -0.24 6.04
CA VAL A 133 9.40 -0.03 4.66
C VAL A 133 8.39 0.84 3.90
N ALA A 134 7.10 0.56 4.03
CA ALA A 134 6.05 1.36 3.40
C ALA A 134 6.06 2.82 3.89
N ARG A 135 6.29 3.05 5.18
CA ARG A 135 6.40 4.41 5.75
C ARG A 135 7.53 5.21 5.13
N ALA A 136 8.65 4.59 4.82
CA ALA A 136 9.76 5.27 4.15
C ALA A 136 9.32 5.79 2.77
N GLY A 137 8.53 5.01 2.03
CA GLY A 137 7.96 5.43 0.76
C GLY A 137 7.00 6.60 0.92
N VAL A 138 6.09 6.54 1.88
CA VAL A 138 5.15 7.63 2.19
C VAL A 138 5.91 8.90 2.58
N ALA A 139 6.96 8.79 3.41
CA ALA A 139 7.76 9.94 3.83
C ALA A 139 8.43 10.65 2.64
N ALA A 140 8.94 9.89 1.68
CA ALA A 140 9.52 10.45 0.45
C ALA A 140 8.47 11.17 -0.40
N PHE A 141 7.26 10.64 -0.47
CA PHE A 141 6.15 11.26 -1.20
C PHE A 141 5.76 12.60 -0.58
N VAL A 142 5.64 12.68 0.74
CA VAL A 142 5.27 13.91 1.47
C VAL A 142 6.33 15.00 1.29
N LYS A 143 7.62 14.65 1.16
CA LYS A 143 8.73 15.61 0.96
C LYS A 143 8.86 16.11 -0.48
N GLY A 144 8.35 15.34 -1.42
CA GLY A 144 8.38 15.69 -2.86
C GLY A 144 7.28 16.65 -3.27
#